data_126d833ac67c49401f4857d4ab46cd39
#
_entry.id   126d833ac67c49401f4857d4ab46cd39
#
_cell.length_a   1.000
_cell.length_b   1.000
_cell.length_c   1.000
_cell.angle_alpha   90.00
_cell.angle_beta   90.00
_cell.angle_gamma   90.00
#
_symmetry.space_group_name_H-M   'P 1'
#
loop_
_entity.id
_entity.type
_entity.pdbx_description
1 polymer ?
#
loop_
_entity_poly.entity_id
_entity_poly.type
_entity_poly.pdbx_seq_one_letter_code
_entity_poly.pdbx_strand_id
1 'polypeptide(L)'
;MRVEKFIIGVDVAKVELVSYCEETAQQHSLKNTKPEIRKWLALQPANTAICVEATNVYHLDLVEMAYEKGFAVYVVDGYQLSNYRKGIGGRAKTDASDACLLARFLDREGSLLRPWSPPPAVYSKLQ
;
A
#
# COMPACT_ATOMS: atom_id res chain seq x y z
N MET A 1 18.24 -12.76 -10.48
CA MET A 1 18.39 -11.45 -10.21
C MET A 1 17.17 -10.82 -9.70
N ARG A 2 17.27 -9.97 -8.71
CA ARG A 2 16.14 -9.41 -8.17
C ARG A 2 15.83 -8.10 -8.77
N VAL A 3 14.62 -7.85 -9.12
CA VAL A 3 14.20 -6.58 -9.67
C VAL A 3 13.93 -5.64 -8.52
N GLU A 4 14.60 -4.51 -8.53
CA GLU A 4 14.37 -3.57 -7.48
C GLU A 4 13.08 -2.84 -7.65
N LYS A 5 12.36 -2.67 -6.57
CA LYS A 5 11.10 -1.97 -6.59
C LYS A 5 11.19 -0.70 -5.78
N PHE A 6 10.39 0.28 -6.19
CA PHE A 6 10.28 1.53 -5.46
C PHE A 6 9.09 1.34 -4.52
N ILE A 7 9.36 1.08 -3.26
CA ILE A 7 8.35 0.62 -2.33
C ILE A 7 7.70 1.74 -1.55
N ILE A 8 6.37 1.77 -1.55
CA ILE A 8 5.60 2.78 -0.85
C ILE A 8 4.55 2.09 0.00
N GLY A 9 4.47 2.46 1.27
CA GLY A 9 3.38 2.02 2.12
C GLY A 9 2.37 3.14 2.21
N VAL A 10 1.08 2.82 2.24
CA VAL A 10 0.04 3.85 2.34
C VAL A 10 -0.93 3.49 3.45
N ASP A 11 -1.06 4.42 4.40
CA ASP A 11 -2.02 4.30 5.48
C ASP A 11 -3.30 4.98 4.99
N VAL A 12 -4.38 4.22 4.94
CA VAL A 12 -5.63 4.68 4.32
C VAL A 12 -6.65 5.06 5.37
N ALA A 13 -7.22 6.25 5.21
CA ALA A 13 -8.35 6.66 6.02
C ALA A 13 -9.44 7.17 5.08
N LYS A 14 -10.61 7.44 5.63
CA LYS A 14 -11.73 7.83 4.80
C LYS A 14 -11.45 9.06 3.96
N VAL A 15 -10.85 10.07 4.55
CA VAL A 15 -10.63 11.33 3.82
C VAL A 15 -9.18 11.61 3.46
N GLU A 16 -8.26 10.81 3.96
CA GLU A 16 -6.85 11.11 3.76
C GLU A 16 -6.03 9.86 3.58
N LEU A 17 -4.99 9.95 2.75
CA LEU A 17 -4.00 8.90 2.61
C LEU A 17 -2.66 9.45 3.06
N VAL A 18 -1.87 8.62 3.73
CA VAL A 18 -0.51 9.02 4.13
C VAL A 18 0.43 8.00 3.52
N SER A 19 1.33 8.44 2.67
CA SER A 19 2.28 7.55 2.02
C SER A 19 3.65 7.66 2.65
N TYR A 20 4.40 6.57 2.63
CA TYR A 20 5.78 6.58 3.09
C TYR A 20 6.61 5.83 2.04
N CYS A 21 7.65 6.46 1.55
CA CYS A 21 8.52 5.85 0.56
C CYS A 21 9.73 5.26 1.26
N GLU A 22 9.94 3.97 1.08
CA GLU A 22 11.03 3.28 1.76
C GLU A 22 12.39 3.78 1.30
N GLU A 23 12.52 4.07 0.03
CA GLU A 23 13.80 4.49 -0.48
C GLU A 23 14.24 5.88 -0.02
N THR A 24 13.32 6.82 0.06
CA THR A 24 13.67 8.19 0.43
C THR A 24 13.35 8.51 1.88
N ALA A 25 12.64 7.63 2.57
CA ALA A 25 12.18 7.84 3.94
C ALA A 25 11.31 9.06 4.07
N GLN A 26 10.59 9.41 3.01
CA GLN A 26 9.74 10.59 3.02
C GLN A 26 8.28 10.23 3.14
N GLN A 27 7.54 11.03 3.90
CA GLN A 27 6.14 10.82 4.11
C GLN A 27 5.35 11.94 3.45
N HIS A 28 4.21 11.63 2.89
CA HIS A 28 3.42 12.59 2.14
C HIS A 28 1.94 12.31 2.37
N SER A 29 1.16 13.37 2.57
CA SER A 29 -0.28 13.23 2.76
C SER A 29 -1.03 13.75 1.56
N LEU A 30 -2.13 13.10 1.24
CA LEU A 30 -3.00 13.59 0.16
C LEU A 30 -4.44 13.23 0.48
N LYS A 31 -5.38 13.91 -0.15
CA LYS A 31 -6.78 13.61 0.07
C LYS A 31 -7.15 12.31 -0.61
N ASN A 32 -8.04 11.55 0.04
CA ASN A 32 -8.46 10.26 -0.52
C ASN A 32 -9.58 10.49 -1.53
N THR A 33 -9.26 11.10 -2.65
CA THR A 33 -10.19 11.32 -3.75
C THR A 33 -9.52 10.91 -5.05
N LYS A 34 -10.32 10.50 -6.01
CA LYS A 34 -9.76 10.03 -7.27
C LYS A 34 -8.86 11.05 -7.96
N PRO A 35 -9.22 12.34 -8.05
CA PRO A 35 -8.32 13.29 -8.70
C PRO A 35 -6.97 13.42 -7.99
N GLU A 36 -6.98 13.42 -6.66
CA GLU A 36 -5.73 13.56 -5.93
C GLU A 36 -4.88 12.30 -6.05
N ILE A 37 -5.52 11.14 -6.01
CA ILE A 37 -4.82 9.89 -6.18
C ILE A 37 -4.19 9.83 -7.56
N ARG A 38 -4.93 10.26 -8.59
CA ARG A 38 -4.41 10.22 -9.94
C ARG A 38 -3.16 11.09 -10.07
N LYS A 39 -3.20 12.29 -9.50
CA LYS A 39 -2.04 13.17 -9.57
C LYS A 39 -0.85 12.56 -8.85
N TRP A 40 -1.09 11.98 -7.68
CA TRP A 40 -0.01 11.40 -6.90
C TRP A 40 0.61 10.20 -7.61
N LEU A 41 -0.23 9.33 -8.18
CA LEU A 41 0.28 8.16 -8.90
C LEU A 41 1.10 8.56 -10.11
N ALA A 42 0.73 9.65 -10.76
CA ALA A 42 1.47 10.12 -11.94
C ALA A 42 2.89 10.54 -11.61
N LEU A 43 3.16 10.85 -10.35
CA LEU A 43 4.49 11.25 -9.94
C LEU A 43 5.39 10.08 -9.57
N GLN A 44 4.87 8.88 -9.52
CA GLN A 44 5.65 7.75 -9.02
C GLN A 44 6.39 7.04 -10.15
N PRO A 45 7.56 6.46 -9.86
CA PRO A 45 8.33 5.74 -10.87
C PRO A 45 7.58 4.52 -11.38
N ALA A 46 7.94 4.06 -12.56
CA ALA A 46 7.27 2.93 -13.19
C ALA A 46 7.41 1.63 -12.38
N ASN A 47 8.47 1.49 -11.60
CA ASN A 47 8.68 0.27 -10.83
C ASN A 47 8.09 0.34 -9.43
N THR A 48 7.11 1.22 -9.21
CA THR A 48 6.52 1.38 -7.90
C THR A 48 5.73 0.15 -7.46
N ALA A 49 5.88 -0.22 -6.20
CA ALA A 49 5.09 -1.26 -5.56
C ALA A 49 4.47 -0.64 -4.32
N ILE A 50 3.17 -0.81 -4.13
CA ILE A 50 2.42 -0.16 -3.07
C ILE A 50 1.85 -1.19 -2.13
N CYS A 51 1.96 -0.97 -0.82
CA CYS A 51 1.37 -1.84 0.19
C CYS A 51 0.37 -1.05 1.01
N VAL A 52 -0.86 -1.56 1.12
CA VAL A 52 -1.90 -0.93 1.92
C VAL A 52 -2.56 -1.95 2.80
N GLU A 53 -3.16 -1.49 3.89
CA GLU A 53 -3.94 -2.35 4.75
C GLU A 53 -5.40 -2.19 4.35
N ALA A 54 -6.13 -3.29 4.21
CA ALA A 54 -7.54 -3.23 3.86
C ALA A 54 -8.29 -2.50 4.99
N THR A 55 -8.97 -1.44 4.65
CA THR A 55 -9.64 -0.61 5.63
C THR A 55 -11.06 -0.33 5.15
N ASN A 56 -11.98 -1.18 5.49
CA ASN A 56 -13.34 -1.08 5.01
C ASN A 56 -13.33 -1.02 3.48
N VAL A 57 -13.82 0.06 2.89
CA VAL A 57 -13.79 0.23 1.44
C VAL A 57 -12.91 1.41 1.03
N TYR A 58 -12.28 2.07 2.00
CA TYR A 58 -11.60 3.33 1.71
C TYR A 58 -10.31 3.16 0.92
N HIS A 59 -9.77 1.93 0.85
CA HIS A 59 -8.56 1.67 0.09
C HIS A 59 -8.84 1.38 -1.40
N LEU A 60 -10.11 1.16 -1.75
CA LEU A 60 -10.40 0.63 -3.08
C LEU A 60 -10.04 1.55 -4.23
N ASP A 61 -10.28 2.86 -4.10
CA ASP A 61 -9.94 3.77 -5.17
C ASP A 61 -8.44 3.74 -5.45
N LEU A 62 -7.63 3.78 -4.39
CA LEU A 62 -6.19 3.75 -4.57
C LEU A 62 -5.75 2.44 -5.21
N VAL A 63 -6.29 1.33 -4.72
CA VAL A 63 -5.87 0.01 -5.20
C VAL A 63 -6.20 -0.16 -6.68
N GLU A 64 -7.42 0.21 -7.06
CA GLU A 64 -7.84 0.03 -8.44
C GLU A 64 -7.08 0.94 -9.38
N MET A 65 -6.89 2.19 -8.99
CA MET A 65 -6.21 3.14 -9.85
C MET A 65 -4.72 2.80 -9.99
N ALA A 66 -4.09 2.35 -8.91
CA ALA A 66 -2.69 1.96 -8.97
C ALA A 66 -2.52 0.72 -9.85
N TYR A 67 -3.45 -0.22 -9.71
CA TYR A 67 -3.40 -1.43 -10.53
C TYR A 67 -3.53 -1.06 -12.02
N GLU A 68 -4.46 -0.18 -12.35
CA GLU A 68 -4.65 0.22 -13.73
C GLU A 68 -3.44 0.94 -14.30
N LYS A 69 -2.68 1.61 -13.46
CA LYS A 69 -1.50 2.29 -13.92
C LYS A 69 -0.33 1.33 -14.14
N GLY A 70 -0.48 0.09 -13.72
CA GLY A 70 0.57 -0.90 -13.92
C GLY A 70 1.46 -1.15 -12.73
N PHE A 71 1.14 -0.57 -11.57
CA PHE A 71 1.95 -0.77 -10.39
C PHE A 71 1.57 -2.08 -9.70
N ALA A 72 2.49 -2.67 -8.98
CA ALA A 72 2.20 -3.84 -8.17
C ALA A 72 1.58 -3.35 -6.87
N VAL A 73 0.40 -3.84 -6.52
CA VAL A 73 -0.32 -3.40 -5.34
C VAL A 73 -0.52 -4.60 -4.44
N TYR A 74 -0.20 -4.42 -3.16
CA TYR A 74 -0.33 -5.49 -2.18
C TYR A 74 -1.29 -5.02 -1.10
N VAL A 75 -2.37 -5.77 -0.88
CA VAL A 75 -3.37 -5.44 0.13
C VAL A 75 -3.23 -6.46 1.24
N VAL A 76 -2.89 -6.00 2.44
CA VAL A 76 -2.68 -6.90 3.56
C VAL A 76 -3.78 -6.66 4.58
N ASP A 77 -4.04 -7.64 5.42
CA ASP A 77 -5.05 -7.45 6.45
C ASP A 77 -4.37 -7.02 7.76
N GLY A 78 -5.19 -6.54 8.68
CA GLY A 78 -4.67 -6.04 9.94
C GLY A 78 -3.97 -7.10 10.76
N TYR A 79 -4.36 -8.35 10.61
CA TYR A 79 -3.75 -9.42 11.37
C TYR A 79 -2.30 -9.63 10.91
N GLN A 80 -2.07 -9.62 9.60
CA GLN A 80 -0.73 -9.76 9.06
C GLN A 80 0.16 -8.62 9.53
N LEU A 81 -0.33 -7.40 9.48
CA LEU A 81 0.45 -6.25 9.88
C LEU A 81 0.72 -6.25 11.38
N SER A 82 -0.25 -6.66 12.17
CA SER A 82 -0.09 -6.74 13.60
C SER A 82 0.97 -7.77 13.98
N ASN A 83 0.98 -8.90 13.32
CA ASN A 83 1.98 -9.92 13.58
C ASN A 83 3.38 -9.44 13.20
N TYR A 84 3.48 -8.72 12.10
CA TYR A 84 4.77 -8.18 11.70
C TYR A 84 5.27 -7.17 12.73
N ARG A 85 4.37 -6.33 13.23
CA ARG A 85 4.74 -5.33 14.22
C ARG A 85 5.26 -6.00 15.49
N LYS A 86 4.64 -7.10 15.91
CA LYS A 86 5.11 -7.82 17.08
C LYS A 86 6.46 -8.46 16.82
N GLY A 87 6.65 -8.97 15.63
CA GLY A 87 7.88 -9.68 15.31
C GLY A 87 9.10 -8.79 15.26
N ILE A 88 8.93 -7.50 14.98
CA ILE A 88 10.09 -6.65 14.93
C ILE A 88 10.36 -6.00 16.29
N GLY A 89 9.80 -6.62 17.34
CA GLY A 89 10.21 -6.17 18.55
C GLY A 89 9.40 -5.20 19.16
N GLY A 90 8.54 -5.56 19.49
CA GLY A 90 7.77 -4.79 19.94
C GLY A 90 7.90 -3.57 20.62
N ARG A 91 8.70 -3.42 21.31
CA ARG A 91 8.72 -2.36 22.05
C ARG A 91 8.84 -1.24 21.38
N ALA A 92 8.95 -1.38 20.44
CA ALA A 92 9.22 -0.42 19.70
C ALA A 92 8.33 0.63 19.68
N LYS A 93 7.74 0.72 20.06
CA LYS A 93 7.08 1.55 20.01
C LYS A 93 7.11 2.36 19.19
N THR A 94 7.28 2.27 18.63
CA THR A 94 7.15 2.61 17.72
C THR A 94 6.80 3.85 17.35
N ASP A 95 7.55 4.51 17.03
CA ASP A 95 7.32 5.67 16.44
C ASP A 95 7.11 5.53 14.99
N ALA A 96 7.24 4.42 14.46
CA ALA A 96 7.03 4.25 13.02
C ALA A 96 5.55 4.41 12.70
N SER A 97 5.22 5.21 11.71
CA SER A 97 3.84 5.37 11.27
C SER A 97 3.35 4.08 10.63
N ASP A 98 2.05 3.93 10.49
CA ASP A 98 1.50 2.76 9.83
C ASP A 98 1.96 2.69 8.38
N ALA A 99 2.08 3.82 7.71
CA ALA A 99 2.58 3.83 6.33
C ALA A 99 4.00 3.32 6.28
N CYS A 100 4.84 3.71 7.23
CA CYS A 100 6.21 3.24 7.29
C CYS A 100 6.26 1.74 7.53
N LEU A 101 5.40 1.23 8.42
CA LEU A 101 5.37 -0.19 8.68
C LEU A 101 4.92 -0.98 7.47
N LEU A 102 3.95 -0.46 6.73
CA LEU A 102 3.49 -1.13 5.51
C LEU A 102 4.59 -1.19 4.48
N ALA A 103 5.36 -0.11 4.33
CA ALA A 103 6.46 -0.10 3.38
C ALA A 103 7.51 -1.12 3.78
N ARG A 104 7.84 -1.19 5.05
CA ARG A 104 8.84 -2.14 5.52
C ARG A 104 8.36 -3.57 5.41
N PHE A 105 7.08 -3.78 5.69
CA PHE A 105 6.51 -5.11 5.57
C PHE A 105 6.64 -5.60 4.13
N LEU A 106 6.31 -4.76 3.17
CA LEU A 106 6.44 -5.15 1.78
C LEU A 106 7.90 -5.40 1.41
N ASP A 107 8.80 -4.54 1.88
CA ASP A 107 10.21 -4.69 1.56
C ASP A 107 10.76 -6.02 2.10
N ARG A 108 10.36 -6.40 3.31
CA ARG A 108 10.90 -7.61 3.91
C ARG A 108 10.16 -8.88 3.56
N GLU A 109 8.84 -8.79 3.45
CA GLU A 109 8.02 -9.97 3.24
C GLU A 109 7.39 -10.07 1.86
N GLY A 110 7.74 -9.18 0.97
CA GLY A 110 7.05 -9.11 -0.32
C GLY A 110 7.10 -10.38 -1.12
N SER A 111 8.16 -11.17 -0.98
CA SER A 111 8.25 -12.40 -1.75
C SER A 111 7.22 -13.42 -1.31
N LEU A 112 6.63 -13.25 -0.12
CA LEU A 112 5.60 -14.15 0.36
C LEU A 112 4.20 -13.64 0.10
N LEU A 113 4.07 -12.47 -0.51
CA LEU A 113 2.77 -11.86 -0.73
C LEU A 113 2.37 -11.97 -2.19
N ARG A 114 1.06 -11.95 -2.43
CA ARG A 114 0.56 -11.94 -3.79
C ARG A 114 0.06 -10.57 -4.14
N PRO A 115 0.41 -10.06 -5.31
CA PRO A 115 -0.13 -8.77 -5.74
C PRO A 115 -1.63 -8.85 -5.92
N TRP A 116 -2.30 -7.76 -5.63
CA TRP A 116 -3.74 -7.67 -5.80
C TRP A 116 -4.11 -7.64 -7.28
N SER A 117 -5.21 -8.29 -7.61
CA SER A 117 -5.79 -8.17 -8.93
C SER A 117 -7.29 -8.04 -8.78
N PRO A 118 -7.97 -7.45 -9.76
CA PRO A 118 -9.41 -7.24 -9.60
C PRO A 118 -10.15 -8.56 -9.62
N PRO A 119 -11.31 -8.61 -8.96
CA PRO A 119 -12.09 -9.82 -8.97
C PRO A 119 -12.57 -10.14 -10.38
N PRO A 120 -12.91 -11.37 -10.66
CA PRO A 120 -13.40 -11.73 -11.99
C PRO A 120 -14.61 -10.91 -12.39
N ALA A 121 -14.76 -10.67 -13.68
CA ALA A 121 -15.84 -9.85 -14.17
C ALA A 121 -17.20 -10.41 -13.78
N VAL A 122 -17.31 -11.70 -13.63
CA VAL A 122 -18.57 -12.30 -13.27
C VAL A 122 -19.04 -11.81 -11.89
N TYR A 123 -18.13 -11.58 -11.00
CA TYR A 123 -18.52 -11.05 -9.70
C TYR A 123 -18.99 -9.62 -9.81
N SER A 124 -18.36 -8.85 -10.64
CA SER A 124 -18.77 -7.47 -10.83
C SER A 124 -20.19 -7.40 -11.32
N LYS A 125 -20.58 -8.31 -12.19
CA LYS A 125 -21.91 -8.26 -12.71
C LYS A 125 -22.98 -8.66 -11.73
N LEU A 126 -22.62 -9.38 -10.72
CA LEU A 126 -23.60 -9.81 -9.74
C LEU A 126 -23.90 -8.75 -8.69
N GLN A 127 -23.29 -7.65 -8.75
CA GLN A 127 -23.52 -6.61 -7.75
C GLN A 127 -24.50 -5.55 -8.15
#